data_b39e1ae5caee58569da3ce210a91bf23
#
_entry.id   b39e1ae5caee58569da3ce210a91bf23
#
_cell.length_a   1.000
_cell.length_b   1.000
_cell.length_c   1.000
_cell.angle_alpha   90.00
_cell.angle_beta   90.00
_cell.angle_gamma   90.00
#
_symmetry.space_group_name_H-M   'P 1'
#
loop_
_entity.id
_entity.type
_entity.pdbx_description
1 polymer ?
#
loop_
_entity_poly.entity_id
_entity_poly.type
_entity_poly.pdbx_seq_one_letter_code
_entity_poly.pdbx_strand_id
1 'polypeptide(L)'
;MSSDMIPAAPAPKRASKTRATESRQPHLLASIDIGSNSFRLEIAEIAHGRYKRVDYLKQTVRLGAGLDSAGMLTEEAAQRGLMCLATFAQRLKDFKPAQVRAVATQTLREASNRNAFLARADEVLGFPIEVISGREEARMIYQGVARLQPSEVPRLVVDIGGRSTELILGKGRVPITTESFRVGSVSLSMKHFADGQFTRGAF
;
A
#
# COMPACT_ATOMS: atom_id res chain seq x y z
N MET A 1 11.54 41.31 -77.32
CA MET A 1 12.18 40.54 -76.25
C MET A 1 11.23 40.71 -75.10
N SER A 2 10.28 39.72 -74.94
CA SER A 2 9.28 39.70 -73.87
C SER A 2 9.89 38.90 -72.72
N SER A 3 9.87 39.54 -71.57
CA SER A 3 10.33 38.94 -70.31
C SER A 3 9.13 38.38 -69.59
N ASP A 4 8.98 37.02 -69.58
CA ASP A 4 7.95 36.34 -68.87
C ASP A 4 8.26 36.30 -67.35
N MET A 5 7.40 36.97 -66.58
CA MET A 5 7.43 36.90 -65.13
C MET A 5 6.64 35.63 -64.64
N ILE A 6 7.36 34.72 -64.04
CA ILE A 6 6.75 33.56 -63.35
C ILE A 6 6.17 33.99 -62.02
N PRO A 7 4.89 33.73 -61.71
CA PRO A 7 4.33 34.05 -60.40
C PRO A 7 4.85 33.11 -59.31
N ALA A 8 5.26 33.67 -58.17
CA ALA A 8 5.74 32.98 -56.99
C ALA A 8 4.61 32.15 -56.33
N ALA A 9 4.92 30.89 -55.98
CA ALA A 9 4.04 29.98 -55.26
C ALA A 9 3.72 30.49 -53.84
N PRO A 10 2.48 30.30 -53.33
CA PRO A 10 2.11 30.71 -51.98
C PRO A 10 2.80 29.82 -50.93
N ALA A 11 3.31 30.46 -49.87
CA ALA A 11 3.94 29.84 -48.74
C ALA A 11 2.98 28.89 -47.97
N PRO A 12 3.44 27.77 -47.45
CA PRO A 12 2.61 26.81 -46.71
C PRO A 12 2.12 27.44 -45.40
N LYS A 13 0.81 27.40 -45.18
CA LYS A 13 0.16 27.81 -43.93
C LYS A 13 0.64 26.89 -42.80
N ARG A 14 1.31 27.48 -41.82
CA ARG A 14 1.73 26.85 -40.58
C ARG A 14 0.50 26.33 -39.84
N ALA A 15 0.28 25.02 -39.85
CA ALA A 15 -0.74 24.36 -39.02
C ALA A 15 -0.42 24.61 -37.54
N SER A 16 -1.28 25.39 -36.89
CA SER A 16 -1.22 25.55 -35.43
C SER A 16 -1.57 24.20 -34.81
N LYS A 17 -0.59 23.53 -34.27
CA LYS A 17 -0.81 22.38 -33.36
C LYS A 17 -1.49 22.95 -32.13
N THR A 18 -2.80 22.93 -32.08
CA THR A 18 -3.59 23.02 -30.84
C THR A 18 -3.20 21.82 -29.99
N ARG A 19 -2.26 22.02 -29.08
CA ARG A 19 -1.95 21.08 -28.01
C ARG A 19 -3.20 21.06 -27.13
N ALA A 20 -4.05 20.07 -27.33
CA ALA A 20 -5.15 19.79 -26.43
C ALA A 20 -4.55 19.61 -25.04
N THR A 21 -4.73 20.60 -24.19
CA THR A 21 -4.58 20.48 -22.75
C THR A 21 -5.70 19.56 -22.29
N GLU A 22 -5.48 18.24 -22.35
CA GLU A 22 -6.26 17.31 -21.56
C GLU A 22 -6.17 17.81 -20.12
N SER A 23 -7.24 18.38 -19.62
CA SER A 23 -7.43 18.63 -18.20
C SER A 23 -7.41 17.25 -17.53
N ARG A 24 -6.22 16.81 -17.08
CA ARG A 24 -6.10 15.61 -16.28
C ARG A 24 -6.88 15.87 -15.01
N GLN A 25 -8.12 15.35 -14.98
CA GLN A 25 -8.87 15.30 -13.74
C GLN A 25 -8.00 14.65 -12.68
N PRO A 26 -8.03 15.14 -11.44
CA PRO A 26 -7.24 14.56 -10.36
C PRO A 26 -7.61 13.07 -10.23
N HIS A 27 -6.60 12.21 -10.29
CA HIS A 27 -6.82 10.78 -10.14
C HIS A 27 -6.81 10.43 -8.66
N LEU A 28 -7.98 10.09 -8.13
CA LEU A 28 -8.08 9.49 -6.80
C LEU A 28 -7.59 8.04 -6.89
N LEU A 29 -6.70 7.69 -5.97
CA LEU A 29 -6.21 6.34 -5.76
C LEU A 29 -6.44 5.94 -4.31
N ALA A 30 -6.69 4.67 -4.09
CA ALA A 30 -6.85 4.11 -2.76
C ALA A 30 -5.85 2.99 -2.52
N SER A 31 -5.27 2.95 -1.33
CA SER A 31 -4.44 1.86 -0.84
C SER A 31 -5.02 1.30 0.44
N ILE A 32 -5.03 -0.04 0.54
CA ILE A 32 -5.45 -0.76 1.73
C ILE A 32 -4.28 -1.62 2.20
N ASP A 33 -3.93 -1.47 3.48
CA ASP A 33 -2.94 -2.28 4.17
C ASP A 33 -3.65 -3.13 5.23
N ILE A 34 -3.65 -4.44 5.03
CA ILE A 34 -4.22 -5.43 5.93
C ILE A 34 -3.08 -5.99 6.80
N GLY A 35 -2.73 -5.20 7.82
CA GLY A 35 -1.64 -5.50 8.73
C GLY A 35 -2.05 -6.44 9.88
N SER A 36 -1.05 -6.95 10.60
CA SER A 36 -1.28 -7.88 11.72
C SER A 36 -2.00 -7.25 12.92
N ASN A 37 -1.77 -5.97 13.19
CA ASN A 37 -2.40 -5.25 14.29
C ASN A 37 -3.55 -4.36 13.83
N SER A 38 -3.37 -3.64 12.75
CA SER A 38 -4.34 -2.65 12.27
C SER A 38 -4.50 -2.74 10.77
N PHE A 39 -5.71 -2.49 10.29
CA PHE A 39 -5.99 -2.24 8.88
C PHE A 39 -6.01 -0.74 8.63
N ARG A 40 -5.54 -0.34 7.45
CA ARG A 40 -5.49 1.06 7.03
C ARG A 40 -6.08 1.19 5.64
N LEU A 41 -6.88 2.21 5.44
CA LEU A 41 -7.31 2.71 4.13
C LEU A 41 -6.79 4.13 3.98
N GLU A 42 -6.13 4.40 2.89
CA GLU A 42 -5.72 5.75 2.52
C GLU A 42 -6.21 6.06 1.11
N ILE A 43 -6.92 7.18 0.96
CA ILE A 43 -7.36 7.72 -0.33
C ILE A 43 -6.56 9.00 -0.57
N ALA A 44 -5.93 9.07 -1.74
CA ALA A 44 -5.12 10.21 -2.12
C ALA A 44 -5.39 10.66 -3.55
N GLU A 45 -5.26 11.96 -3.75
CA GLU A 45 -5.20 12.59 -5.05
C GLU A 45 -3.75 12.66 -5.53
N ILE A 46 -3.50 12.20 -6.74
CA ILE A 46 -2.20 12.37 -7.39
C ILE A 46 -2.39 13.24 -8.63
N ALA A 47 -1.93 14.49 -8.53
CA ALA A 47 -1.98 15.45 -9.61
C ALA A 47 -0.62 16.12 -9.81
N HIS A 48 -0.13 16.18 -11.05
CA HIS A 48 1.14 16.83 -11.40
C HIS A 48 2.35 16.35 -10.56
N GLY A 49 2.38 15.06 -10.22
CA GLY A 49 3.42 14.47 -9.37
C GLY A 49 3.32 14.80 -7.88
N ARG A 50 2.31 15.57 -7.48
CA ARG A 50 2.02 15.90 -6.08
C ARG A 50 1.04 14.89 -5.50
N TYR A 51 1.30 14.51 -4.27
CA TYR A 51 0.45 13.66 -3.45
C TYR A 51 -0.32 14.53 -2.44
N LYS A 52 -1.63 14.30 -2.34
CA LYS A 52 -2.48 14.93 -1.34
C LYS A 52 -3.42 13.88 -0.77
N ARG A 53 -3.29 13.60 0.53
CA ARG A 53 -4.23 12.72 1.23
C ARG A 53 -5.61 13.37 1.28
N VAL A 54 -6.62 12.61 0.88
CA VAL A 54 -8.03 13.03 0.85
C VAL A 54 -8.79 12.41 2.02
N ASP A 55 -8.55 11.11 2.29
CA ASP A 55 -9.18 10.39 3.40
C ASP A 55 -8.20 9.37 3.99
N TYR A 56 -8.38 9.06 5.26
CA TYR A 56 -7.55 8.08 5.97
C TYR A 56 -8.36 7.44 7.10
N LEU A 57 -8.42 6.10 7.05
CA LEU A 57 -9.03 5.29 8.10
C LEU A 57 -7.99 4.30 8.64
N LYS A 58 -7.90 4.19 9.95
CA LYS A 58 -7.10 3.19 10.64
C LYS A 58 -7.96 2.52 11.69
N GLN A 59 -8.05 1.20 11.66
CA GLN A 59 -8.81 0.42 12.64
C GLN A 59 -7.93 -0.68 13.24
N THR A 60 -7.91 -0.77 14.56
CA THR A 60 -7.22 -1.83 15.27
C THR A 60 -8.05 -3.10 15.22
N VAL A 61 -7.63 -4.07 14.42
CA VAL A 61 -8.31 -5.35 14.18
C VAL A 61 -7.71 -6.47 15.00
N ARG A 62 -6.39 -6.40 15.27
CA ARG A 62 -5.60 -7.43 15.96
C ARG A 62 -5.73 -8.80 15.28
N LEU A 63 -5.63 -8.81 13.93
CA LEU A 63 -5.75 -10.04 13.15
C LEU A 63 -4.69 -11.07 13.56
N GLY A 64 -3.44 -10.59 13.77
CA GLY A 64 -2.32 -11.45 14.15
C GLY A 64 -2.45 -12.10 15.53
N ALA A 65 -3.19 -11.49 16.46
CA ALA A 65 -3.50 -12.12 17.75
C ALA A 65 -4.54 -13.25 17.63
N GLY A 66 -5.19 -13.38 16.48
CA GLY A 66 -6.14 -14.43 16.20
C GLY A 66 -5.56 -15.66 15.52
N LEU A 67 -4.24 -15.75 15.32
CA LEU A 67 -3.60 -17.01 14.91
C LEU A 67 -3.45 -17.93 16.13
N ASP A 68 -4.03 -19.12 16.04
CA ASP A 68 -3.87 -20.17 17.05
C ASP A 68 -2.52 -20.88 16.93
N SER A 69 -2.28 -21.86 17.83
CA SER A 69 -1.04 -22.65 17.85
C SER A 69 -0.82 -23.53 16.61
N ALA A 70 -1.88 -23.83 15.85
CA ALA A 70 -1.82 -24.55 14.59
C ALA A 70 -1.64 -23.62 13.37
N GLY A 71 -1.52 -22.31 13.60
CA GLY A 71 -1.44 -21.30 12.54
C GLY A 71 -2.76 -21.07 11.82
N MET A 72 -3.87 -21.41 12.44
CA MET A 72 -5.20 -21.14 11.88
C MET A 72 -5.69 -19.77 12.36
N LEU A 73 -6.23 -18.97 11.46
CA LEU A 73 -6.93 -17.75 11.82
C LEU A 73 -8.29 -18.11 12.41
N THR A 74 -8.55 -17.69 13.66
CA THR A 74 -9.82 -17.94 14.34
C THR A 74 -10.96 -17.20 13.66
N GLU A 75 -12.18 -17.77 13.72
CA GLU A 75 -13.36 -17.14 13.11
C GLU A 75 -13.67 -15.77 13.72
N GLU A 76 -13.44 -15.60 15.03
CA GLU A 76 -13.61 -14.31 15.69
C GLU A 76 -12.70 -13.23 15.13
N ALA A 77 -11.43 -13.55 14.90
CA ALA A 77 -10.49 -12.60 14.30
C ALA A 77 -10.82 -12.32 12.82
N ALA A 78 -11.25 -13.35 12.09
CA ALA A 78 -11.73 -13.21 10.73
C ALA A 78 -12.92 -12.26 10.65
N GLN A 79 -13.92 -12.41 11.51
CA GLN A 79 -15.09 -11.54 11.57
C GLN A 79 -14.72 -10.08 11.85
N ARG A 80 -13.82 -9.81 12.80
CA ARG A 80 -13.34 -8.45 13.05
C ARG A 80 -12.69 -7.84 11.78
N GLY A 81 -11.90 -8.64 11.06
CA GLY A 81 -11.30 -8.22 9.79
C GLY A 81 -12.33 -7.88 8.73
N LEU A 82 -13.32 -8.76 8.53
CA LEU A 82 -14.38 -8.56 7.54
C LEU A 82 -15.24 -7.33 7.85
N MET A 83 -15.58 -7.08 9.11
CA MET A 83 -16.32 -5.88 9.53
C MET A 83 -15.53 -4.60 9.21
N CYS A 84 -14.22 -4.60 9.43
CA CYS A 84 -13.36 -3.49 9.05
C CYS A 84 -13.35 -3.26 7.53
N LEU A 85 -13.19 -4.33 6.75
CA LEU A 85 -13.21 -4.26 5.28
C LEU A 85 -14.55 -3.79 4.74
N ALA A 86 -15.67 -4.18 5.34
CA ALA A 86 -16.99 -3.67 4.99
C ALA A 86 -17.09 -2.14 5.19
N THR A 87 -16.47 -1.62 6.24
CA THR A 87 -16.38 -0.16 6.46
C THR A 87 -15.55 0.53 5.37
N PHE A 88 -14.44 -0.08 4.94
CA PHE A 88 -13.61 0.43 3.87
C PHE A 88 -14.33 0.38 2.51
N ALA A 89 -15.04 -0.71 2.22
CA ALA A 89 -15.83 -0.87 1.00
C ALA A 89 -16.83 0.28 0.80
N GLN A 90 -17.44 0.78 1.89
CA GLN A 90 -18.35 1.91 1.81
C GLN A 90 -17.70 3.21 1.32
N ARG A 91 -16.41 3.40 1.63
CA ARG A 91 -15.63 4.56 1.16
C ARG A 91 -15.18 4.42 -0.28
N LEU A 92 -15.19 3.19 -0.81
CA LEU A 92 -14.66 2.86 -2.13
C LEU A 92 -15.77 2.59 -3.17
N LYS A 93 -17.03 2.85 -2.88
CA LYS A 93 -18.18 2.54 -3.75
C LYS A 93 -18.03 3.05 -5.18
N ASP A 94 -17.41 4.23 -5.35
CA ASP A 94 -17.27 4.89 -6.65
C ASP A 94 -15.89 4.66 -7.29
N PHE A 95 -15.07 3.81 -6.68
CA PHE A 95 -13.72 3.51 -7.20
C PHE A 95 -13.77 2.36 -8.21
N LYS A 96 -12.95 2.50 -9.26
CA LYS A 96 -12.72 1.42 -10.23
C LYS A 96 -11.59 0.51 -9.74
N PRO A 97 -11.56 -0.77 -10.17
CA PRO A 97 -10.48 -1.71 -9.76
C PRO A 97 -9.06 -1.17 -9.98
N ALA A 98 -8.82 -0.46 -11.08
CA ALA A 98 -7.51 0.12 -11.38
C ALA A 98 -7.08 1.27 -10.43
N GLN A 99 -7.97 1.75 -9.59
CA GLN A 99 -7.71 2.83 -8.63
C GLN A 99 -7.44 2.33 -7.21
N VAL A 100 -7.67 1.03 -6.95
CA VAL A 100 -7.56 0.44 -5.61
C VAL A 100 -6.48 -0.63 -5.61
N ARG A 101 -5.59 -0.58 -4.62
CA ARG A 101 -4.66 -1.66 -4.32
C ARG A 101 -4.80 -2.07 -2.86
N ALA A 102 -5.20 -3.32 -2.62
CA ALA A 102 -5.27 -3.91 -1.31
C ALA A 102 -4.17 -4.96 -1.14
N VAL A 103 -3.39 -4.83 -0.07
CA VAL A 103 -2.31 -5.76 0.25
C VAL A 103 -2.48 -6.32 1.65
N ALA A 104 -2.10 -7.57 1.84
CA ALA A 104 -2.07 -8.24 3.13
C ALA A 104 -0.66 -8.74 3.43
N THR A 105 -0.28 -8.70 4.70
CA THR A 105 1.08 -8.88 5.15
C THR A 105 1.25 -10.12 6.03
N GLN A 106 2.10 -10.07 7.04
CA GLN A 106 2.63 -11.23 7.78
C GLN A 106 1.56 -12.20 8.30
N THR A 107 0.47 -11.74 8.90
CA THR A 107 -0.56 -12.66 9.44
C THR A 107 -1.16 -13.55 8.35
N LEU A 108 -1.48 -12.99 7.18
CA LEU A 108 -2.05 -13.78 6.07
C LEU A 108 -0.98 -14.56 5.30
N ARG A 109 0.31 -14.20 5.41
CA ARG A 109 1.40 -15.08 4.97
C ARG A 109 1.48 -16.35 5.82
N GLU A 110 1.25 -16.25 7.12
CA GLU A 110 1.34 -17.36 8.08
C GLU A 110 0.08 -18.21 8.17
N ALA A 111 -1.10 -17.60 8.03
CA ALA A 111 -2.37 -18.29 8.23
C ALA A 111 -2.55 -19.46 7.25
N SER A 112 -2.69 -20.68 7.79
CA SER A 112 -2.91 -21.91 7.02
C SER A 112 -4.27 -21.89 6.28
N ASN A 113 -5.29 -21.24 6.85
CA ASN A 113 -6.62 -21.08 6.28
C ASN A 113 -6.84 -19.74 5.59
N ARG A 114 -5.75 -19.03 5.21
CA ARG A 114 -5.84 -17.71 4.59
C ARG A 114 -6.76 -17.63 3.38
N ASN A 115 -6.80 -18.69 2.55
CA ASN A 115 -7.61 -18.69 1.33
C ASN A 115 -9.11 -18.59 1.62
N ALA A 116 -9.58 -19.22 2.70
CA ALA A 116 -10.97 -19.10 3.13
C ALA A 116 -11.30 -17.69 3.63
N PHE A 117 -10.36 -17.04 4.33
CA PHE A 117 -10.53 -15.64 4.72
C PHE A 117 -10.50 -14.70 3.52
N LEU A 118 -9.53 -14.88 2.60
CA LEU A 118 -9.38 -14.01 1.42
C LEU A 118 -10.60 -14.07 0.51
N ALA A 119 -11.17 -15.24 0.27
CA ALA A 119 -12.39 -15.37 -0.53
C ALA A 119 -13.55 -14.51 0.01
N ARG A 120 -13.76 -14.54 1.33
CA ARG A 120 -14.77 -13.71 2.02
C ARG A 120 -14.39 -12.24 2.01
N ALA A 121 -13.11 -11.95 2.20
CA ALA A 121 -12.59 -10.59 2.26
C ALA A 121 -12.67 -9.87 0.91
N ASP A 122 -12.36 -10.56 -0.19
CA ASP A 122 -12.48 -10.05 -1.55
C ASP A 122 -13.95 -9.72 -1.88
N GLU A 123 -14.88 -10.60 -1.48
CA GLU A 123 -16.32 -10.38 -1.66
C GLU A 123 -16.83 -9.17 -0.87
N VAL A 124 -16.44 -9.06 0.41
CA VAL A 124 -16.86 -7.96 1.29
C VAL A 124 -16.26 -6.62 0.86
N LEU A 125 -14.99 -6.62 0.47
CA LEU A 125 -14.29 -5.40 0.05
C LEU A 125 -14.69 -4.95 -1.36
N GLY A 126 -15.00 -5.90 -2.25
CA GLY A 126 -15.27 -5.65 -3.67
C GLY A 126 -14.00 -5.44 -4.52
N PHE A 127 -12.83 -5.67 -3.95
CA PHE A 127 -11.53 -5.54 -4.61
C PHE A 127 -10.61 -6.70 -4.20
N PRO A 128 -9.77 -7.22 -5.13
CA PRO A 128 -8.88 -8.33 -4.82
C PRO A 128 -7.79 -7.91 -3.83
N ILE A 129 -7.47 -8.81 -2.90
CA ILE A 129 -6.44 -8.64 -1.88
C ILE A 129 -5.22 -9.48 -2.24
N GLU A 130 -4.08 -8.81 -2.42
CA GLU A 130 -2.80 -9.45 -2.71
C GLU A 130 -2.03 -9.74 -1.42
N VAL A 131 -1.66 -11.00 -1.17
CA VAL A 131 -0.74 -11.33 -0.08
C VAL A 131 0.69 -11.14 -0.57
N ILE A 132 1.34 -10.06 -0.13
CA ILE A 132 2.69 -9.71 -0.56
C ILE A 132 3.77 -10.39 0.28
N SER A 133 4.92 -10.67 -0.32
CA SER A 133 6.08 -11.19 0.41
C SER A 133 6.67 -10.13 1.34
N GLY A 134 7.44 -10.54 2.37
CA GLY A 134 8.11 -9.59 3.27
C GLY A 134 9.12 -8.69 2.54
N ARG A 135 9.78 -9.20 1.49
CA ARG A 135 10.70 -8.38 0.66
C ARG A 135 9.96 -7.36 -0.17
N GLU A 136 8.78 -7.72 -0.70
CA GLU A 136 7.94 -6.77 -1.44
C GLU A 136 7.38 -5.69 -0.50
N GLU A 137 6.93 -6.08 0.69
CA GLU A 137 6.52 -5.15 1.75
C GLU A 137 7.64 -4.16 2.07
N ALA A 138 8.85 -4.66 2.36
CA ALA A 138 10.03 -3.84 2.61
C ALA A 138 10.35 -2.88 1.46
N ARG A 139 10.27 -3.37 0.21
CA ARG A 139 10.47 -2.54 -0.99
C ARG A 139 9.46 -1.39 -1.07
N MET A 140 8.19 -1.68 -0.81
CA MET A 140 7.11 -0.68 -0.84
C MET A 140 7.27 0.36 0.27
N ILE A 141 7.63 -0.08 1.49
CA ILE A 141 7.94 0.80 2.63
C ILE A 141 9.05 1.79 2.26
N TYR A 142 10.17 1.27 1.73
CA TYR A 142 11.28 2.12 1.33
C TYR A 142 10.89 3.15 0.27
N GLN A 143 10.12 2.75 -0.73
CA GLN A 143 9.65 3.66 -1.78
C GLN A 143 8.75 4.77 -1.22
N GLY A 144 7.90 4.44 -0.25
CA GLY A 144 7.09 5.43 0.46
C GLY A 144 7.94 6.44 1.22
N VAL A 145 8.90 5.97 2.01
CA VAL A 145 9.84 6.83 2.76
C VAL A 145 10.66 7.69 1.82
N ALA A 146 11.23 7.10 0.77
CA ALA A 146 12.08 7.82 -0.19
C ALA A 146 11.32 8.89 -0.98
N ARG A 147 10.00 8.71 -1.16
CA ARG A 147 9.15 9.72 -1.80
C ARG A 147 8.85 10.89 -0.87
N LEU A 148 8.55 10.60 0.41
CA LEU A 148 8.18 11.63 1.40
C LEU A 148 9.40 12.37 1.96
N GLN A 149 10.55 11.71 1.98
CA GLN A 149 11.81 12.24 2.49
C GLN A 149 12.93 12.00 1.47
N PRO A 150 12.99 12.77 0.37
CA PRO A 150 14.05 12.63 -0.62
C PRO A 150 15.44 12.84 -0.01
N SER A 151 16.39 11.97 -0.37
CA SER A 151 17.79 12.08 0.08
C SER A 151 18.68 11.28 -0.85
N GLU A 152 19.85 11.82 -1.17
CA GLU A 152 20.87 11.16 -1.99
C GLU A 152 21.91 10.39 -1.15
N VAL A 153 21.89 10.54 0.18
CA VAL A 153 22.74 9.72 1.06
C VAL A 153 22.09 8.36 1.34
N PRO A 154 22.90 7.30 1.53
CA PRO A 154 22.39 6.01 1.97
C PRO A 154 21.61 6.14 3.28
N ARG A 155 20.52 5.40 3.38
CA ARG A 155 19.70 5.35 4.59
C ARG A 155 19.29 3.93 4.93
N LEU A 156 19.18 3.66 6.21
CA LEU A 156 18.51 2.49 6.77
C LEU A 156 17.07 2.89 7.16
N VAL A 157 16.11 2.15 6.66
CA VAL A 157 14.71 2.23 7.09
C VAL A 157 14.41 0.99 7.92
N VAL A 158 13.81 1.19 9.09
CA VAL A 158 13.34 0.14 9.99
C VAL A 158 11.85 0.33 10.18
N ASP A 159 11.06 -0.67 9.81
CA ASP A 159 9.62 -0.70 10.08
C ASP A 159 9.30 -1.82 11.06
N ILE A 160 8.86 -1.45 12.26
CA ILE A 160 8.50 -2.40 13.32
C ILE A 160 7.01 -2.60 13.29
N GLY A 161 6.58 -3.67 12.63
CA GLY A 161 5.18 -4.06 12.53
C GLY A 161 4.67 -4.86 13.75
N GLY A 162 3.48 -5.43 13.59
CA GLY A 162 2.87 -6.26 14.64
C GLY A 162 3.51 -7.65 14.76
N ARG A 163 3.79 -8.30 13.63
CA ARG A 163 4.35 -9.67 13.57
C ARG A 163 5.61 -9.78 12.71
N SER A 164 5.97 -8.72 12.00
CA SER A 164 7.22 -8.64 11.24
C SER A 164 7.94 -7.33 11.51
N THR A 165 9.23 -7.30 11.17
CA THR A 165 10.07 -6.10 11.17
C THR A 165 10.88 -6.11 9.88
N GLU A 166 10.76 -5.04 9.12
CA GLU A 166 11.45 -4.86 7.86
C GLU A 166 12.68 -3.97 8.05
N LEU A 167 13.83 -4.40 7.50
CA LEU A 167 15.06 -3.61 7.44
C LEU A 167 15.40 -3.35 5.97
N ILE A 168 15.53 -2.08 5.60
CA ILE A 168 15.80 -1.71 4.22
C ILE A 168 16.97 -0.72 4.16
N LEU A 169 18.07 -1.14 3.57
CA LEU A 169 19.17 -0.26 3.19
C LEU A 169 18.95 0.20 1.75
N GLY A 170 19.01 1.50 1.50
CA GLY A 170 18.87 2.03 0.16
C GLY A 170 19.49 3.40 -0.02
N LYS A 171 19.51 3.88 -1.25
CA LYS A 171 20.01 5.21 -1.64
C LYS A 171 19.06 5.85 -2.63
N GLY A 172 18.78 7.13 -2.46
CA GLY A 172 17.80 7.83 -3.30
C GLY A 172 16.44 7.12 -3.22
N ARG A 173 15.90 6.71 -4.35
CA ARG A 173 14.64 5.96 -4.46
C ARG A 173 14.83 4.45 -4.61
N VAL A 174 16.07 3.96 -4.56
CA VAL A 174 16.39 2.56 -4.85
C VAL A 174 16.68 1.83 -3.54
N PRO A 175 15.88 0.83 -3.15
CA PRO A 175 16.26 -0.12 -2.11
C PRO A 175 17.36 -1.03 -2.64
N ILE A 176 18.43 -1.21 -1.86
CA ILE A 176 19.61 -2.02 -2.22
C ILE A 176 19.50 -3.39 -1.56
N THR A 177 19.21 -3.40 -0.26
CA THR A 177 19.01 -4.62 0.51
C THR A 177 17.68 -4.52 1.26
N THR A 178 16.89 -5.60 1.19
CA THR A 178 15.60 -5.68 1.86
C THR A 178 15.51 -7.00 2.61
N GLU A 179 15.27 -6.94 3.91
CA GLU A 179 15.05 -8.10 4.76
C GLU A 179 13.76 -7.92 5.56
N SER A 180 13.09 -9.04 5.83
CA SER A 180 11.89 -9.10 6.66
C SER A 180 12.06 -10.22 7.68
N PHE A 181 11.94 -9.87 8.94
CA PHE A 181 12.08 -10.77 10.08
C PHE A 181 10.70 -11.06 10.69
N ARG A 182 10.45 -12.32 11.04
CA ARG A 182 9.19 -12.75 11.70
C ARG A 182 9.21 -12.38 13.18
N VAL A 183 9.41 -11.12 13.48
CA VAL A 183 9.43 -10.56 14.83
C VAL A 183 8.79 -9.17 14.81
N GLY A 184 7.87 -8.93 15.71
CA GLY A 184 7.16 -7.64 15.78
C GLY A 184 6.55 -7.41 17.15
N SER A 185 5.98 -6.25 17.37
CA SER A 185 5.49 -5.81 18.68
C SER A 185 4.42 -6.75 19.25
N VAL A 186 3.46 -7.22 18.44
CA VAL A 186 2.41 -8.14 18.89
C VAL A 186 2.98 -9.52 19.22
N SER A 187 3.81 -10.08 18.34
CA SER A 187 4.38 -11.41 18.54
C SER A 187 5.30 -11.47 19.77
N LEU A 188 6.09 -10.43 20.01
CA LEU A 188 6.94 -10.34 21.20
C LEU A 188 6.10 -10.13 22.46
N SER A 189 5.09 -9.27 22.43
CA SER A 189 4.20 -9.08 23.58
C SER A 189 3.48 -10.38 23.96
N MET A 190 2.96 -11.12 22.99
CA MET A 190 2.31 -12.42 23.26
C MET A 190 3.27 -13.45 23.82
N LYS A 191 4.54 -13.43 23.40
CA LYS A 191 5.56 -14.39 23.86
C LYS A 191 6.09 -14.07 25.25
N HIS A 192 6.36 -12.81 25.55
CA HIS A 192 7.09 -12.40 26.74
C HIS A 192 6.21 -11.77 27.84
N PHE A 193 5.01 -11.30 27.47
CA PHE A 193 4.08 -10.60 28.37
C PHE A 193 2.66 -11.16 28.24
N ALA A 194 2.55 -12.50 28.09
CA ALA A 194 1.26 -13.17 27.90
C ALA A 194 0.30 -12.95 29.09
N ASP A 195 0.84 -12.78 30.29
CA ASP A 195 0.13 -12.48 31.53
C ASP A 195 -0.14 -10.96 31.72
N GLY A 196 0.30 -10.12 30.81
CA GLY A 196 0.20 -8.65 30.90
C GLY A 196 1.15 -8.01 31.90
N GLN A 197 2.10 -8.78 32.50
CA GLN A 197 3.04 -8.26 33.49
C GLN A 197 4.37 -7.85 32.85
N PHE A 198 4.74 -6.59 32.99
CA PHE A 198 6.00 -6.03 32.47
C PHE A 198 7.08 -6.08 33.56
N THR A 199 7.63 -7.26 33.80
CA THR A 199 8.69 -7.44 34.80
C THR A 199 10.08 -7.35 34.16
N ARG A 200 11.13 -7.04 35.01
CA ARG A 200 12.51 -7.04 34.51
C ARG A 200 12.98 -8.41 33.99
N GLY A 201 12.44 -9.51 34.53
CA GLY A 201 12.77 -10.85 34.07
C GLY A 201 12.10 -11.26 32.76
N ALA A 202 11.06 -10.53 32.33
CA ALA A 202 10.38 -10.73 31.04
C ALA A 202 11.02 -9.95 29.88
N PHE A 203 11.86 -8.98 30.19
CA PHE A 203 12.70 -8.26 29.24
C PHE A 203 14.07 -8.95 29.12
#